data_d9c511e6d95b8c7b6a7a7b95ea207824
#
_entry.id   d9c511e6d95b8c7b6a7a7b95ea207824
#
_cell.length_a   1.000
_cell.length_b   1.000
_cell.length_c   1.000
_cell.angle_alpha   90.00
_cell.angle_beta   90.00
_cell.angle_gamma   90.00
#
_symmetry.space_group_name_H-M   'P 1'
#
loop_
_entity.id
_entity.type
_entity.pdbx_description
1 polymer ?
#
loop_
_entity_poly.entity_id
_entity_poly.type
_entity_poly.pdbx_seq_one_letter_code
_entity_poly.pdbx_strand_id
1 'polypeptide(L)'
;MDAKNIGRIIKEARLAKKMTQNEVVGDFITRNMLSQIESGSAMPSVKTLEYLCKVLDIQLEAYDTSPAADTGMVSYIELRNLYAAGVYEEIVKAEPPHGYIDEFTALKARACLHLAEQLTENEDIAAFQRAVELAKQAQTLSTQGIFADINAHDKAEQLIKKAAAKLSAYYSSLI
;
A
#
# COMPACT_ATOMS: atom_id res chain seq x y z
N MET A 1 -9.92 1.34 14.05
CA MET A 1 -10.33 2.31 15.11
C MET A 1 -10.00 3.71 14.64
N ASP A 2 -10.89 4.69 14.76
CA ASP A 2 -10.63 6.06 14.32
C ASP A 2 -9.98 6.92 15.43
N ALA A 3 -9.41 8.08 15.06
CA ALA A 3 -8.72 8.98 15.96
C ALA A 3 -9.62 9.47 17.12
N LYS A 4 -10.93 9.65 16.86
CA LYS A 4 -11.90 10.09 17.87
C LYS A 4 -12.12 9.04 18.96
N ASN A 5 -12.19 7.77 18.58
CA ASN A 5 -12.38 6.67 19.52
C ASN A 5 -11.15 6.48 20.41
N ILE A 6 -9.96 6.54 19.82
CA ILE A 6 -8.70 6.45 20.56
C ILE A 6 -8.57 7.63 21.53
N GLY A 7 -8.81 8.84 21.04
CA GLY A 7 -8.75 10.05 21.85
C GLY A 7 -9.70 10.01 23.05
N ARG A 8 -10.92 9.50 22.84
CA ARG A 8 -11.90 9.32 23.90
C ARG A 8 -11.41 8.34 24.97
N ILE A 9 -10.90 7.16 24.57
CA ILE A 9 -10.38 6.14 25.50
C ILE A 9 -9.22 6.71 26.34
N ILE A 10 -8.26 7.37 25.70
CA ILE A 10 -7.12 7.99 26.39
C ILE A 10 -7.59 9.03 27.41
N LYS A 11 -8.51 9.91 27.01
CA LYS A 11 -9.07 10.94 27.88
C LYS A 11 -9.82 10.35 29.08
N GLU A 12 -10.68 9.35 28.86
CA GLU A 12 -11.44 8.67 29.91
C GLU A 12 -10.50 7.97 30.90
N ALA A 13 -9.48 7.26 30.43
CA ALA A 13 -8.50 6.60 31.29
C ALA A 13 -7.70 7.60 32.14
N ARG A 14 -7.27 8.72 31.53
CA ARG A 14 -6.60 9.80 32.28
C ARG A 14 -7.48 10.36 33.35
N LEU A 15 -8.74 10.65 33.04
CA LEU A 15 -9.70 11.19 34.03
C LEU A 15 -10.03 10.18 35.13
N ALA A 16 -10.15 8.89 34.81
CA ALA A 16 -10.35 7.81 35.79
C ALA A 16 -9.16 7.72 36.77
N LYS A 17 -7.94 7.96 36.31
CA LYS A 17 -6.74 8.04 37.17
C LYS A 17 -6.56 9.41 37.84
N LYS A 18 -7.48 10.35 37.62
CA LYS A 18 -7.41 11.74 38.14
C LYS A 18 -6.12 12.48 37.74
N MET A 19 -5.53 12.12 36.64
CA MET A 19 -4.28 12.74 36.14
C MET A 19 -4.58 13.97 35.29
N THR A 20 -3.73 14.99 35.41
CA THR A 20 -3.71 16.14 34.50
C THR A 20 -3.01 15.76 33.18
N GLN A 21 -3.24 16.55 32.14
CA GLN A 21 -2.51 16.33 30.88
C GLN A 21 -0.99 16.44 31.08
N ASN A 22 -0.53 17.36 31.95
CA ASN A 22 0.90 17.54 32.21
C ASN A 22 1.54 16.31 32.88
N GLU A 23 0.83 15.62 33.76
CA GLU A 23 1.31 14.40 34.41
C GLU A 23 1.42 13.23 33.43
N VAL A 24 0.55 13.19 32.40
CA VAL A 24 0.54 12.10 31.41
C VAL A 24 1.64 12.28 30.36
N VAL A 25 1.97 13.52 29.97
CA VAL A 25 2.88 13.76 28.84
C VAL A 25 4.34 13.43 29.16
N GLY A 26 4.77 13.55 30.43
CA GLY A 26 6.16 13.38 30.81
C GLY A 26 7.12 14.15 29.89
N ASP A 27 8.26 13.54 29.58
CA ASP A 27 9.23 14.07 28.63
C ASP A 27 9.07 13.49 27.20
N PHE A 28 8.03 12.68 26.97
CA PHE A 28 7.89 11.94 25.72
C PHE A 28 7.05 12.66 24.66
N ILE A 29 5.99 13.36 25.09
CA ILE A 29 5.09 14.12 24.19
C ILE A 29 4.80 15.50 24.79
N THR A 30 4.28 16.41 23.98
CA THR A 30 3.86 17.73 24.47
C THR A 30 2.40 17.71 24.93
N ARG A 31 2.03 18.62 25.84
CA ARG A 31 0.64 18.81 26.25
C ARG A 31 -0.29 19.11 25.07
N ASN A 32 0.19 19.89 24.11
CA ASN A 32 -0.58 20.22 22.90
C ASN A 32 -0.88 18.95 22.08
N MET A 33 0.13 18.09 21.91
CA MET A 33 -0.03 16.80 21.21
C MET A 33 -1.05 15.90 21.92
N LEU A 34 -0.98 15.78 23.25
CA LEU A 34 -1.96 15.00 24.00
C LEU A 34 -3.37 15.58 23.86
N SER A 35 -3.51 16.91 23.89
CA SER A 35 -4.80 17.59 23.71
C SER A 35 -5.40 17.30 22.31
N GLN A 36 -4.59 17.31 21.25
CA GLN A 36 -5.02 16.97 19.89
C GLN A 36 -5.42 15.50 19.77
N ILE A 37 -4.70 14.60 20.45
CA ILE A 37 -5.05 13.17 20.49
C ILE A 37 -6.37 12.98 21.23
N GLU A 38 -6.54 13.57 22.41
CA GLU A 38 -7.77 13.45 23.21
C GLU A 38 -9.01 14.05 22.55
N SER A 39 -8.83 15.06 21.70
CA SER A 39 -9.90 15.64 20.89
C SER A 39 -10.21 14.85 19.61
N GLY A 40 -9.37 13.88 19.25
CA GLY A 40 -9.46 13.14 18.00
C GLY A 40 -9.04 13.94 16.78
N SER A 41 -8.36 15.08 16.96
CA SER A 41 -7.84 15.92 15.87
C SER A 41 -6.52 15.41 15.32
N ALA A 42 -5.82 14.55 16.06
CA ALA A 42 -4.59 13.90 15.64
C ALA A 42 -4.60 12.42 16.02
N MET A 43 -4.05 11.60 15.12
CA MET A 43 -3.80 10.18 15.37
C MET A 43 -2.43 10.02 16.04
N PRO A 44 -2.31 9.35 17.20
CA PRO A 44 -1.01 9.11 17.80
C PRO A 44 -0.20 8.12 16.96
N SER A 45 1.12 8.28 16.91
CA SER A 45 2.01 7.25 16.38
C SER A 45 1.97 6.00 17.27
N VAL A 46 2.38 4.84 16.73
CA VAL A 46 2.42 3.58 17.51
C VAL A 46 3.22 3.76 18.80
N LYS A 47 4.40 4.39 18.73
CA LYS A 47 5.24 4.68 19.90
C LYS A 47 4.56 5.59 20.93
N THR A 48 3.84 6.62 20.44
CA THR A 48 3.08 7.52 21.32
C THR A 48 1.95 6.79 22.01
N LEU A 49 1.28 5.91 21.29
CA LEU A 49 0.19 5.13 21.82
C LEU A 49 0.65 4.11 22.85
N GLU A 50 1.73 3.37 22.58
CA GLU A 50 2.38 2.46 23.54
C GLU A 50 2.77 3.18 24.83
N TYR A 51 3.36 4.38 24.70
CA TYR A 51 3.69 5.23 25.84
C TYR A 51 2.45 5.58 26.66
N LEU A 52 1.39 6.08 26.01
CA LEU A 52 0.14 6.48 26.68
C LEU A 52 -0.54 5.28 27.34
N CYS A 53 -0.55 4.12 26.69
CA CYS A 53 -1.08 2.88 27.25
C CYS A 53 -0.34 2.47 28.52
N LYS A 54 0.99 2.57 28.50
CA LYS A 54 1.84 2.24 29.65
C LYS A 54 1.60 3.20 30.83
N VAL A 55 1.54 4.51 30.57
CA VAL A 55 1.34 5.54 31.60
C VAL A 55 -0.07 5.44 32.21
N LEU A 56 -1.07 5.23 31.36
CA LEU A 56 -2.46 5.19 31.76
C LEU A 56 -2.94 3.78 32.18
N ASP A 57 -2.06 2.75 32.06
CA ASP A 57 -2.38 1.36 32.34
C ASP A 57 -3.63 0.91 31.57
N ILE A 58 -3.68 1.31 30.30
CA ILE A 58 -4.74 0.91 29.40
C ILE A 58 -4.32 -0.41 28.77
N GLN A 59 -5.04 -1.48 29.06
CA GLN A 59 -5.00 -2.67 28.24
C GLN A 59 -5.90 -2.39 27.04
N LEU A 60 -5.27 -2.02 25.93
CA LEU A 60 -5.96 -1.91 24.66
C LEU A 60 -6.21 -3.32 24.10
N GLU A 61 -7.09 -4.08 24.76
CA GLU A 61 -7.60 -5.33 24.17
C GLU A 61 -8.33 -5.10 22.85
N ALA A 62 -8.59 -3.84 22.53
CA ALA A 62 -9.18 -3.39 21.28
C ALA A 62 -8.22 -2.61 20.37
N TYR A 63 -6.99 -2.36 20.78
CA TYR A 63 -5.94 -2.12 19.84
C TYR A 63 -5.53 -3.50 19.36
N ASP A 64 -6.19 -3.90 18.31
CA ASP A 64 -5.83 -5.10 17.58
C ASP A 64 -4.39 -4.92 17.06
N THR A 65 -3.42 -5.07 17.99
CA THR A 65 -2.03 -5.43 17.70
C THR A 65 -1.98 -6.92 17.39
N SER A 66 -3.18 -7.51 17.23
CA SER A 66 -3.34 -8.79 16.58
C SER A 66 -2.63 -8.72 15.24
N PRO A 67 -1.97 -9.79 14.84
CA PRO A 67 -1.38 -9.91 13.51
C PRO A 67 -2.31 -9.47 12.37
N ALA A 68 -3.63 -9.34 12.62
CA ALA A 68 -4.62 -8.92 11.64
C ALA A 68 -4.59 -7.40 11.30
N ALA A 69 -4.16 -6.51 12.19
CA ALA A 69 -3.96 -5.10 11.86
C ALA A 69 -2.67 -4.90 11.05
N ASP A 70 -1.74 -5.85 11.15
CA ASP A 70 -0.45 -5.86 10.50
C ASP A 70 -0.43 -6.80 9.27
N THR A 71 -1.49 -7.61 9.06
CA THR A 71 -1.54 -8.53 7.92
C THR A 71 -1.46 -7.80 6.59
N GLY A 72 -2.08 -6.62 6.46
CA GLY A 72 -1.99 -5.80 5.27
C GLY A 72 -0.56 -5.31 5.01
N MET A 73 0.13 -4.83 6.04
CA MET A 73 1.52 -4.39 5.94
C MET A 73 2.46 -5.57 5.65
N VAL A 74 2.31 -6.69 6.35
CA VAL A 74 3.11 -7.90 6.11
C VAL A 74 2.91 -8.38 4.68
N SER A 75 1.67 -8.51 4.23
CA SER A 75 1.35 -8.91 2.85
C SER A 75 1.91 -7.93 1.82
N TYR A 76 1.86 -6.61 2.09
CA TYR A 76 2.44 -5.62 1.20
C TYR A 76 3.97 -5.71 1.14
N ILE A 77 4.64 -5.95 2.27
CA ILE A 77 6.09 -6.17 2.31
C ILE A 77 6.48 -7.43 1.54
N GLU A 78 5.72 -8.51 1.67
CA GLU A 78 5.93 -9.75 0.89
C GLU A 78 5.84 -9.48 -0.61
N LEU A 79 4.81 -8.75 -1.07
CA LEU A 79 4.67 -8.36 -2.47
C LEU A 79 5.82 -7.48 -2.97
N ARG A 80 6.33 -6.57 -2.14
CA ARG A 80 7.53 -5.79 -2.47
C ARG A 80 8.78 -6.64 -2.58
N ASN A 81 8.92 -7.66 -1.74
CA ASN A 81 10.03 -8.61 -1.81
C ASN A 81 9.95 -9.45 -3.09
N LEU A 82 8.76 -9.91 -3.49
CA LEU A 82 8.53 -10.58 -4.76
C LEU A 82 8.90 -9.67 -5.95
N TYR A 83 8.54 -8.38 -5.89
CA TYR A 83 8.92 -7.41 -6.90
C TYR A 83 10.43 -7.25 -7.01
N ALA A 84 11.13 -7.11 -5.88
CA ALA A 84 12.59 -7.02 -5.84
C ALA A 84 13.30 -8.29 -6.35
N ALA A 85 12.66 -9.45 -6.17
CA ALA A 85 13.12 -10.73 -6.67
C ALA A 85 12.78 -10.96 -8.16
N GLY A 86 12.04 -10.04 -8.81
CA GLY A 86 11.62 -10.19 -10.20
C GLY A 86 10.46 -11.16 -10.44
N VAL A 87 9.77 -11.58 -9.39
CA VAL A 87 8.63 -12.53 -9.44
C VAL A 87 7.33 -11.74 -9.68
N TYR A 88 7.21 -11.15 -10.87
CA TYR A 88 6.12 -10.23 -11.19
C TYR A 88 4.77 -10.93 -11.37
N GLU A 89 4.75 -12.18 -11.84
CA GLU A 89 3.52 -12.93 -12.11
C GLU A 89 2.65 -13.10 -10.86
N GLU A 90 3.27 -13.33 -9.69
CA GLU A 90 2.55 -13.47 -8.43
C GLU A 90 1.91 -12.15 -8.00
N ILE A 91 2.57 -11.01 -8.25
CA ILE A 91 2.02 -9.69 -7.95
C ILE A 91 0.83 -9.36 -8.83
N VAL A 92 0.90 -9.74 -10.12
CA VAL A 92 -0.21 -9.52 -11.07
C VAL A 92 -1.45 -10.30 -10.68
N LYS A 93 -1.29 -11.51 -10.11
CA LYS A 93 -2.39 -12.36 -9.63
C LYS A 93 -2.91 -11.97 -8.25
N ALA A 94 -2.11 -11.28 -7.45
CA ALA A 94 -2.44 -10.96 -6.07
C ALA A 94 -3.61 -9.98 -5.95
N GLU A 95 -4.30 -10.09 -4.82
CA GLU A 95 -5.32 -9.13 -4.38
C GLU A 95 -4.70 -8.00 -3.54
N PRO A 96 -5.30 -6.81 -3.52
CA PRO A 96 -4.78 -5.68 -2.77
C PRO A 96 -4.81 -5.96 -1.26
N PRO A 97 -3.68 -5.80 -0.55
CA PRO A 97 -3.65 -5.93 0.90
C PRO A 97 -4.51 -4.85 1.56
N HIS A 98 -5.17 -5.21 2.65
CA HIS A 98 -6.02 -4.29 3.39
C HIS A 98 -5.23 -3.05 3.84
N GLY A 99 -5.74 -1.86 3.53
CA GLY A 99 -5.10 -0.59 3.89
C GLY A 99 -3.96 -0.12 2.95
N TYR A 100 -3.57 -0.92 1.93
CA TYR A 100 -2.46 -0.63 1.00
C TYR A 100 -2.91 -0.65 -0.46
N ILE A 101 -4.13 -0.24 -0.74
CA ILE A 101 -4.73 -0.32 -2.09
C ILE A 101 -3.96 0.54 -3.10
N ASP A 102 -3.62 1.78 -2.74
CA ASP A 102 -2.94 2.71 -3.63
C ASP A 102 -1.48 2.28 -3.89
N GLU A 103 -0.75 1.87 -2.84
CA GLU A 103 0.60 1.35 -2.93
C GLU A 103 0.66 0.07 -3.76
N PHE A 104 -0.30 -0.82 -3.54
CA PHE A 104 -0.43 -2.07 -4.31
C PHE A 104 -0.75 -1.79 -5.78
N THR A 105 -1.65 -0.84 -6.06
CA THR A 105 -2.02 -0.44 -7.43
C THR A 105 -0.79 0.05 -8.20
N ALA A 106 0.04 0.90 -7.58
CA ALA A 106 1.29 1.35 -8.18
C ALA A 106 2.32 0.22 -8.36
N LEU A 107 2.42 -0.68 -7.37
CA LEU A 107 3.31 -1.84 -7.46
C LEU A 107 2.88 -2.80 -8.57
N LYS A 108 1.59 -3.10 -8.66
CA LYS A 108 1.00 -3.96 -9.70
C LYS A 108 1.16 -3.37 -11.09
N ALA A 109 0.98 -2.05 -11.26
CA ALA A 109 1.23 -1.38 -12.52
C ALA A 109 2.67 -1.59 -13.02
N ARG A 110 3.65 -1.41 -12.12
CA ARG A 110 5.07 -1.62 -12.44
C ARG A 110 5.40 -3.09 -12.73
N ALA A 111 4.82 -4.02 -11.97
CA ALA A 111 4.98 -5.45 -12.21
C ALA A 111 4.42 -5.86 -13.58
N CYS A 112 3.24 -5.35 -13.95
CA CYS A 112 2.68 -5.55 -15.29
C CYS A 112 3.60 -5.02 -16.41
N LEU A 113 4.21 -3.84 -16.21
CA LEU A 113 5.16 -3.28 -17.18
C LEU A 113 6.39 -4.18 -17.38
N HIS A 114 7.04 -4.59 -16.28
CA HIS A 114 8.22 -5.45 -16.36
C HIS A 114 7.92 -6.80 -17.00
N LEU A 115 6.79 -7.40 -16.64
CA LEU A 115 6.37 -8.68 -17.22
C LEU A 115 6.03 -8.53 -18.71
N ALA A 116 5.37 -7.43 -19.09
CA ALA A 116 5.11 -7.13 -20.51
C ALA A 116 6.40 -6.92 -21.31
N GLU A 117 7.40 -6.23 -20.74
CA GLU A 117 8.73 -6.09 -21.36
C GLU A 117 9.37 -7.45 -21.59
N GLN A 118 9.44 -8.30 -20.56
CA GLN A 118 10.02 -9.64 -20.66
C GLN A 118 9.34 -10.48 -21.74
N LEU A 119 8.00 -10.42 -21.80
CA LEU A 119 7.23 -11.18 -22.79
C LEU A 119 7.40 -10.65 -24.23
N THR A 120 7.66 -9.36 -24.42
CA THR A 120 7.94 -8.81 -25.74
C THR A 120 9.30 -9.20 -26.32
N GLU A 121 10.23 -9.68 -25.51
CA GLU A 121 11.51 -10.22 -25.97
C GLU A 121 11.43 -11.69 -26.43
N ASN A 122 10.35 -12.39 -26.10
CA ASN A 122 10.10 -13.74 -26.61
C ASN A 122 9.65 -13.70 -28.08
N GLU A 123 9.85 -14.81 -28.82
CA GLU A 123 9.42 -14.95 -30.23
C GLU A 123 8.09 -15.74 -30.32
N ASP A 124 7.24 -15.71 -29.28
CA ASP A 124 5.99 -16.44 -29.21
C ASP A 124 4.78 -15.51 -29.27
N ILE A 125 3.77 -15.90 -30.06
CA ILE A 125 2.54 -15.12 -30.26
C ILE A 125 1.75 -14.98 -28.96
N ALA A 126 1.62 -16.06 -28.19
CA ALA A 126 0.91 -16.04 -26.95
C ALA A 126 1.57 -15.07 -25.94
N ALA A 127 2.91 -15.01 -25.97
CA ALA A 127 3.68 -14.04 -25.20
C ALA A 127 3.37 -12.59 -25.65
N PHE A 128 3.31 -12.30 -26.95
CA PHE A 128 2.97 -10.96 -27.44
C PHE A 128 1.53 -10.57 -27.09
N GLN A 129 0.56 -11.48 -27.19
CA GLN A 129 -0.83 -11.23 -26.78
C GLN A 129 -0.89 -10.91 -25.29
N ARG A 130 -0.23 -11.71 -24.48
CA ARG A 130 -0.15 -11.51 -23.03
C ARG A 130 0.54 -10.18 -22.67
N ALA A 131 1.60 -9.81 -23.40
CA ALA A 131 2.29 -8.53 -23.21
C ALA A 131 1.37 -7.33 -23.47
N VAL A 132 0.52 -7.39 -24.51
CA VAL A 132 -0.46 -6.34 -24.80
C VAL A 132 -1.48 -6.22 -23.66
N GLU A 133 -1.99 -7.33 -23.14
CA GLU A 133 -2.95 -7.34 -22.02
C GLU A 133 -2.34 -6.71 -20.77
N LEU A 134 -1.14 -7.13 -20.40
CA LEU A 134 -0.43 -6.61 -19.22
C LEU A 134 -0.09 -5.12 -19.37
N ALA A 135 0.35 -4.69 -20.55
CA ALA A 135 0.63 -3.29 -20.81
C ALA A 135 -0.64 -2.42 -20.74
N LYS A 136 -1.79 -2.90 -21.23
CA LYS A 136 -3.09 -2.22 -21.07
C LYS A 136 -3.50 -2.16 -19.60
N GLN A 137 -3.29 -3.22 -18.85
CA GLN A 137 -3.57 -3.23 -17.41
C GLN A 137 -2.67 -2.22 -16.68
N ALA A 138 -1.38 -2.18 -16.99
CA ALA A 138 -0.44 -1.21 -16.44
C ALA A 138 -0.85 0.23 -16.77
N GLN A 139 -1.26 0.50 -18.01
CA GLN A 139 -1.74 1.81 -18.46
C GLN A 139 -2.94 2.29 -17.62
N THR A 140 -3.89 1.41 -17.37
CA THR A 140 -5.07 1.72 -16.54
C THR A 140 -4.69 1.96 -15.08
N LEU A 141 -3.87 1.08 -14.49
CA LEU A 141 -3.47 1.16 -13.08
C LEU A 141 -2.58 2.38 -12.80
N SER A 142 -1.72 2.77 -13.76
CA SER A 142 -0.80 3.91 -13.60
C SER A 142 -1.49 5.27 -13.48
N THR A 143 -2.77 5.36 -13.83
CA THR A 143 -3.56 6.58 -13.70
C THR A 143 -4.44 6.61 -12.43
N GLN A 144 -4.39 5.55 -11.62
CA GLN A 144 -5.24 5.39 -10.44
C GLN A 144 -4.49 5.69 -9.14
N GLY A 145 -5.25 6.13 -8.12
CA GLY A 145 -4.74 6.34 -6.77
C GLY A 145 -3.79 7.53 -6.62
N ILE A 146 -3.28 7.68 -5.40
CA ILE A 146 -2.38 8.79 -5.05
C ILE A 146 -0.96 8.65 -5.62
N PHE A 147 -0.59 7.46 -6.10
CA PHE A 147 0.71 7.15 -6.71
C PHE A 147 0.63 7.05 -8.24
N ALA A 148 -0.32 7.78 -8.86
CA ALA A 148 -0.42 7.85 -10.32
C ALA A 148 0.92 8.27 -10.95
N ASP A 149 1.37 7.54 -11.98
CA ASP A 149 2.69 7.70 -12.62
C ASP A 149 2.52 7.82 -14.13
N ILE A 150 2.64 9.05 -14.64
CA ILE A 150 2.50 9.34 -16.07
C ILE A 150 3.60 8.67 -16.90
N ASN A 151 4.82 8.52 -16.34
CA ASN A 151 5.89 7.86 -17.07
C ASN A 151 5.60 6.37 -17.26
N ALA A 152 4.98 5.74 -16.23
CA ALA A 152 4.53 4.36 -16.34
C ALA A 152 3.40 4.20 -17.36
N HIS A 153 2.49 5.17 -17.44
CA HIS A 153 1.44 5.22 -18.46
C HIS A 153 2.03 5.28 -19.88
N ASP A 154 2.95 6.23 -20.12
CA ASP A 154 3.58 6.42 -21.44
C ASP A 154 4.40 5.20 -21.86
N LYS A 155 5.10 4.59 -20.90
CA LYS A 155 5.86 3.34 -21.12
C LYS A 155 4.93 2.19 -21.50
N ALA A 156 3.77 2.07 -20.85
CA ALA A 156 2.75 1.09 -21.18
C ALA A 156 2.24 1.27 -22.63
N GLU A 157 1.98 2.52 -23.04
CA GLU A 157 1.55 2.82 -24.40
C GLU A 157 2.60 2.41 -25.45
N GLN A 158 3.88 2.67 -25.17
CA GLN A 158 4.97 2.24 -26.04
C GLN A 158 5.07 0.72 -26.15
N LEU A 159 4.89 -0.01 -25.05
CA LEU A 159 4.89 -1.47 -25.03
C LEU A 159 3.71 -2.05 -25.83
N ILE A 160 2.52 -1.47 -25.70
CA ILE A 160 1.34 -1.87 -26.50
C ILE A 160 1.65 -1.75 -27.98
N LYS A 161 2.23 -0.60 -28.42
CA LYS A 161 2.60 -0.37 -29.82
C LYS A 161 3.66 -1.37 -30.30
N LYS A 162 4.71 -1.63 -29.49
CA LYS A 162 5.79 -2.58 -29.80
C LYS A 162 5.24 -4.01 -29.95
N ALA A 163 4.45 -4.49 -28.99
CA ALA A 163 3.89 -5.84 -29.03
C ALA A 163 2.87 -6.01 -30.18
N ALA A 164 2.03 -5.01 -30.41
CA ALA A 164 1.07 -5.02 -31.52
C ALA A 164 1.78 -5.05 -32.89
N ALA A 165 2.89 -4.33 -33.06
CA ALA A 165 3.69 -4.37 -34.29
C ALA A 165 4.30 -5.77 -34.56
N LYS A 166 4.79 -6.44 -33.49
CA LYS A 166 5.30 -7.82 -33.59
C LYS A 166 4.20 -8.81 -33.97
N LEU A 167 3.00 -8.68 -33.38
CA LEU A 167 1.83 -9.49 -33.74
C LEU A 167 1.43 -9.28 -35.21
N SER A 168 1.38 -8.03 -35.68
CA SER A 168 1.08 -7.69 -37.06
C SER A 168 2.09 -8.30 -38.04
N ALA A 169 3.38 -8.18 -37.74
CA ALA A 169 4.45 -8.76 -38.54
C ALA A 169 4.33 -10.29 -38.65
N TYR A 170 4.04 -10.94 -37.52
CA TYR A 170 3.81 -12.38 -37.49
C TYR A 170 2.63 -12.81 -38.40
N TYR A 171 1.46 -12.17 -38.23
CA TYR A 171 0.30 -12.51 -39.06
C TYR A 171 0.54 -12.21 -40.55
N SER A 172 1.32 -11.16 -40.88
CA SER A 172 1.70 -10.86 -42.26
C SER A 172 2.66 -11.88 -42.87
N SER A 173 3.42 -12.60 -42.06
CA SER A 173 4.35 -13.66 -42.54
C SER A 173 3.64 -14.99 -42.83
N LEU A 174 2.36 -15.12 -42.45
CA LEU A 174 1.55 -16.33 -42.70
C LEU A 174 0.76 -16.26 -44.02
N ILE A 175 0.74 -15.08 -44.66
CA ILE A 175 0.04 -14.80 -45.91
C ILE A 175 1.04 -14.76 -47.06
#